data_d4a3f8b5f82e49673163b6e3cd23ec1d
#
_entry.id   d4a3f8b5f82e49673163b6e3cd23ec1d
#
_cell.length_a   1.000
_cell.length_b   1.000
_cell.length_c   1.000
_cell.angle_alpha   90.00
_cell.angle_beta   90.00
_cell.angle_gamma   90.00
#
_symmetry.space_group_name_H-M   'P 1'
#
loop_
_entity.id
_entity.type
_entity.pdbx_description
1 polymer ?
#
loop_
_entity_poly.entity_id
_entity_poly.type
_entity_poly.pdbx_seq_one_letter_code
_entity_poly.pdbx_strand_id
1 'polypeptide(L)'
;RLKEDTVWAKRGHEVAFGQGVYKVEAPAKAVKPARFEVIRSGHDFGVRGENFDVLFSYLNGGLASYRYGGVEMIQMIPRPNFWRAPVDNDNGSLMQMRCGQWKLASMYLSHKYPTGGHYPGMHIPEIEVLDDSAKITFTYAMPTTPATECKLSYQVYGDGSIRTTLTYDPVEGLGDMPEFGVMFKFDADYDNVTWYGMGPEETYVDRCEG
;
A
#
# COMPACT_ATOMS: atom_id res chain seq x y z
N ARG A 1 11.33 -20.63 26.20
CA ARG A 1 10.10 -21.46 26.06
C ARG A 1 9.97 -22.42 27.25
N LEU A 2 8.73 -22.69 27.64
CA LEU A 2 8.44 -23.68 28.70
C LEU A 2 8.90 -25.07 28.27
N LYS A 3 9.54 -25.81 29.21
CA LYS A 3 10.02 -27.17 28.96
C LYS A 3 8.94 -28.22 29.24
N GLU A 4 7.94 -27.89 30.05
CA GLU A 4 6.86 -28.78 30.50
C GLU A 4 5.52 -28.00 30.48
N ASP A 5 4.39 -28.76 30.53
CA ASP A 5 3.08 -28.18 30.71
C ASP A 5 2.95 -27.56 32.10
N THR A 6 2.35 -26.38 32.15
CA THR A 6 1.98 -25.68 33.40
C THR A 6 0.48 -25.48 33.46
N VAL A 7 -0.04 -24.97 34.58
CA VAL A 7 -1.48 -24.71 34.74
C VAL A 7 -2.02 -23.61 33.81
N TRP A 8 -1.13 -22.76 33.31
CA TRP A 8 -1.51 -21.58 32.48
C TRP A 8 -1.04 -21.67 31.03
N ALA A 9 -0.06 -22.55 30.70
CA ALA A 9 0.43 -22.68 29.35
C ALA A 9 1.03 -24.06 29.05
N LYS A 10 1.00 -24.45 27.78
CA LYS A 10 1.55 -25.72 27.31
C LYS A 10 3.04 -25.64 27.07
N ARG A 11 3.71 -26.83 27.10
CA ARG A 11 5.10 -26.97 26.68
C ARG A 11 5.34 -26.30 25.32
N GLY A 12 6.44 -25.56 25.20
CA GLY A 12 6.78 -24.80 24.00
C GLY A 12 6.28 -23.37 24.02
N HIS A 13 5.41 -22.97 24.95
CA HIS A 13 4.96 -21.59 25.09
C HIS A 13 6.16 -20.65 25.32
N GLU A 14 6.18 -19.54 24.61
CA GLU A 14 7.23 -18.54 24.71
C GLU A 14 6.95 -17.62 25.88
N VAL A 15 7.88 -17.59 26.83
CA VAL A 15 7.77 -16.79 28.08
C VAL A 15 8.51 -15.47 27.99
N ALA A 16 9.55 -15.42 27.14
CA ALA A 16 10.34 -14.23 26.87
C ALA A 16 11.13 -14.43 25.57
N PHE A 17 11.37 -13.37 24.87
CA PHE A 17 12.26 -13.36 23.70
C PHE A 17 13.26 -12.19 23.82
N GLY A 18 14.36 -12.33 23.10
CA GLY A 18 15.31 -11.23 22.91
C GLY A 18 15.74 -11.22 21.46
N GLN A 19 15.89 -10.05 20.89
CA GLN A 19 16.32 -9.85 19.53
C GLN A 19 17.66 -9.12 19.49
N GLY A 20 18.60 -9.66 18.69
CA GLY A 20 19.85 -9.00 18.36
C GLY A 20 19.93 -8.73 16.87
N VAL A 21 20.31 -7.53 16.47
CA VAL A 21 20.51 -7.17 15.07
C VAL A 21 22.00 -7.29 14.72
N TYR A 22 22.30 -8.07 13.69
CA TYR A 22 23.63 -8.12 13.12
C TYR A 22 23.56 -7.92 11.60
N LYS A 23 24.53 -7.19 11.07
CA LYS A 23 24.56 -6.88 9.64
C LYS A 23 25.21 -8.04 8.89
N VAL A 24 24.47 -8.62 7.96
CA VAL A 24 25.00 -9.61 7.01
C VAL A 24 25.02 -8.95 5.64
N GLU A 25 26.21 -8.91 5.03
CA GLU A 25 26.33 -8.54 3.62
C GLU A 25 26.01 -9.76 2.78
N ALA A 26 24.78 -9.87 2.30
CA ALA A 26 24.43 -10.83 1.29
C ALA A 26 24.77 -10.26 -0.10
N PRO A 27 25.38 -11.03 -1.01
CA PRO A 27 25.57 -10.57 -2.38
C PRO A 27 24.20 -10.25 -2.98
N ALA A 28 24.08 -9.07 -3.60
CA ALA A 28 22.88 -8.69 -4.32
C ALA A 28 22.55 -9.76 -5.37
N LYS A 29 21.35 -10.33 -5.29
CA LYS A 29 20.90 -11.28 -6.30
C LYS A 29 20.86 -10.54 -7.62
N ALA A 30 21.70 -10.91 -8.58
CA ALA A 30 21.66 -10.33 -9.92
C ALA A 30 20.31 -10.68 -10.55
N VAL A 31 19.40 -9.74 -10.56
CA VAL A 31 18.13 -9.86 -11.26
C VAL A 31 18.45 -9.75 -12.75
N LYS A 32 18.27 -10.82 -13.51
CA LYS A 32 18.36 -10.73 -14.97
C LYS A 32 17.25 -9.78 -15.43
N PRO A 33 17.57 -8.77 -16.27
CA PRO A 33 16.53 -7.90 -16.81
C PRO A 33 15.57 -8.78 -17.63
N ALA A 34 14.37 -8.98 -17.11
CA ALA A 34 13.32 -9.66 -17.82
C ALA A 34 12.65 -8.67 -18.78
N ARG A 35 12.33 -9.12 -19.99
CA ARG A 35 11.69 -8.29 -21.00
C ARG A 35 10.23 -8.05 -20.64
N PHE A 36 9.77 -6.85 -20.83
CA PHE A 36 8.37 -6.46 -20.72
C PHE A 36 7.96 -5.59 -21.90
N GLU A 37 6.68 -5.52 -22.14
CA GLU A 37 6.05 -4.70 -23.17
C GLU A 37 5.14 -3.67 -22.49
N VAL A 38 5.17 -2.43 -22.99
CA VAL A 38 4.28 -1.35 -22.55
C VAL A 38 3.21 -1.13 -23.59
N ILE A 39 1.94 -1.19 -23.19
CA ILE A 39 0.77 -0.98 -24.02
C ILE A 39 0.09 0.29 -23.57
N ARG A 40 -0.08 1.27 -24.48
CA ARG A 40 -0.75 2.52 -24.19
C ARG A 40 -2.03 2.64 -25.00
N SER A 41 -3.12 2.98 -24.33
CA SER A 41 -4.37 3.38 -24.95
C SER A 41 -4.78 4.78 -24.52
N GLY A 42 -5.88 5.30 -25.05
CA GLY A 42 -6.43 6.58 -24.61
C GLY A 42 -7.01 6.53 -23.18
N HIS A 43 -7.26 5.35 -22.63
CA HIS A 43 -7.96 5.15 -21.35
C HIS A 43 -7.17 4.34 -20.33
N ASP A 44 -6.15 3.60 -20.79
CA ASP A 44 -5.45 2.61 -20.01
C ASP A 44 -3.95 2.57 -20.30
N PHE A 45 -3.19 2.10 -19.35
CA PHE A 45 -1.77 1.80 -19.46
C PHE A 45 -1.52 0.37 -19.02
N GLY A 46 -0.96 -0.45 -19.90
CA GLY A 46 -0.64 -1.84 -19.63
C GLY A 46 0.87 -2.11 -19.59
N VAL A 47 1.26 -3.05 -18.73
CA VAL A 47 2.62 -3.62 -18.71
C VAL A 47 2.48 -5.13 -18.73
N ARG A 48 3.08 -5.77 -19.74
CA ARG A 48 3.01 -7.22 -19.95
C ARG A 48 4.39 -7.83 -19.99
N GLY A 49 4.59 -8.92 -19.28
CA GLY A 49 5.78 -9.75 -19.31
C GLY A 49 5.44 -11.20 -19.61
N GLU A 50 6.41 -12.10 -19.44
CA GLU A 50 6.26 -13.53 -19.77
C GLU A 50 5.12 -14.19 -18.96
N ASN A 51 5.01 -13.89 -17.65
CA ASN A 51 4.07 -14.54 -16.73
C ASN A 51 3.12 -13.55 -16.06
N PHE A 52 3.09 -12.30 -16.48
CA PHE A 52 2.23 -11.30 -15.85
C PHE A 52 1.63 -10.33 -16.87
N ASP A 53 0.50 -9.75 -16.47
CA ASP A 53 -0.21 -8.71 -17.19
C ASP A 53 -0.77 -7.72 -16.15
N VAL A 54 -0.39 -6.45 -16.27
CA VAL A 54 -0.80 -5.38 -15.37
C VAL A 54 -1.54 -4.31 -16.15
N LEU A 55 -2.70 -3.89 -15.67
CA LEU A 55 -3.53 -2.87 -16.31
C LEU A 55 -3.84 -1.74 -15.32
N PHE A 56 -3.54 -0.53 -15.71
CA PHE A 56 -3.92 0.70 -15.02
C PHE A 56 -5.01 1.41 -15.79
N SER A 57 -6.07 1.81 -15.10
CA SER A 57 -7.16 2.58 -15.69
C SER A 57 -7.03 4.06 -15.35
N TYR A 58 -7.00 4.92 -16.36
CA TYR A 58 -7.00 6.37 -16.17
C TYR A 58 -8.35 6.86 -15.64
N LEU A 59 -9.43 6.22 -16.09
CA LEU A 59 -10.78 6.58 -15.66
C LEU A 59 -11.02 6.27 -14.18
N ASN A 60 -10.55 5.10 -13.73
CA ASN A 60 -10.73 4.66 -12.34
C ASN A 60 -9.59 5.11 -11.42
N GLY A 61 -8.52 5.68 -12.00
CA GLY A 61 -7.43 6.29 -11.27
C GLY A 61 -6.58 5.31 -10.48
N GLY A 62 -6.15 4.18 -11.07
CA GLY A 62 -5.30 3.24 -10.35
C GLY A 62 -5.08 1.90 -11.05
N LEU A 63 -4.49 0.96 -10.31
CA LEU A 63 -4.22 -0.41 -10.74
C LEU A 63 -5.54 -1.19 -10.82
N ALA A 64 -6.03 -1.44 -12.03
CA ALA A 64 -7.33 -2.05 -12.30
C ALA A 64 -7.26 -3.57 -12.34
N SER A 65 -6.14 -4.15 -12.79
CA SER A 65 -5.91 -5.59 -12.85
C SER A 65 -4.43 -5.90 -12.69
N TYR A 66 -4.13 -6.95 -11.94
CA TYR A 66 -2.80 -7.53 -11.84
C TYR A 66 -2.92 -9.05 -11.92
N ARG A 67 -2.57 -9.60 -13.06
CA ARG A 67 -2.58 -11.04 -13.30
C ARG A 67 -1.16 -11.58 -13.27
N TYR A 68 -0.94 -12.64 -12.50
CA TYR A 68 0.32 -13.36 -12.43
C TYR A 68 0.07 -14.86 -12.61
N GLY A 69 0.80 -15.51 -13.50
CA GLY A 69 0.55 -16.92 -13.83
C GLY A 69 -0.86 -17.21 -14.32
N GLY A 70 -1.54 -16.21 -14.91
CA GLY A 70 -2.94 -16.32 -15.37
C GLY A 70 -4.01 -16.07 -14.29
N VAL A 71 -3.61 -15.88 -13.03
CA VAL A 71 -4.51 -15.63 -11.88
C VAL A 71 -4.62 -14.13 -11.60
N GLU A 72 -5.84 -13.61 -11.42
CA GLU A 72 -6.04 -12.24 -10.95
C GLU A 72 -5.69 -12.13 -9.47
N MET A 73 -4.74 -11.26 -9.15
CA MET A 73 -4.19 -11.13 -7.81
C MET A 73 -4.95 -10.14 -6.94
N ILE A 74 -5.61 -9.15 -7.52
CA ILE A 74 -6.32 -8.10 -6.77
C ILE A 74 -7.82 -8.09 -7.12
N GLN A 75 -8.66 -7.77 -6.15
CA GLN A 75 -10.11 -7.68 -6.33
C GLN A 75 -10.66 -6.25 -6.20
N MET A 76 -9.78 -5.29 -5.99
CA MET A 76 -10.12 -3.87 -5.87
C MET A 76 -8.91 -3.05 -6.26
N ILE A 77 -9.14 -1.90 -6.90
CA ILE A 77 -8.10 -0.90 -7.12
C ILE A 77 -7.52 -0.48 -5.76
N PRO A 78 -6.20 -0.62 -5.55
CA PRO A 78 -5.57 -0.19 -4.29
C PRO A 78 -5.79 1.30 -4.03
N ARG A 79 -6.06 1.65 -2.79
CA ARG A 79 -6.41 3.03 -2.41
C ARG A 79 -5.57 3.50 -1.23
N PRO A 80 -5.12 4.77 -1.24
CA PRO A 80 -4.56 5.39 -0.05
C PRO A 80 -5.54 5.32 1.11
N ASN A 81 -5.03 5.05 2.31
CA ASN A 81 -5.81 4.99 3.54
C ASN A 81 -5.08 5.73 4.66
N PHE A 82 -5.82 6.58 5.36
CA PHE A 82 -5.33 7.44 6.44
C PHE A 82 -6.10 7.25 7.73
N TRP A 83 -6.97 6.23 7.78
CA TRP A 83 -7.85 5.97 8.91
C TRP A 83 -7.79 4.50 9.32
N ARG A 84 -7.70 4.27 10.62
CA ARG A 84 -7.78 2.96 11.25
C ARG A 84 -8.96 2.88 12.22
N ALA A 85 -9.32 1.68 12.65
CA ALA A 85 -10.29 1.49 13.71
C ALA A 85 -9.77 2.12 15.01
N PRO A 86 -10.59 2.93 15.72
CA PRO A 86 -10.20 3.51 16.99
C PRO A 86 -10.02 2.42 18.07
N VAL A 87 -8.98 2.57 18.89
CA VAL A 87 -8.80 1.82 20.13
C VAL A 87 -9.31 2.63 21.33
N ASP A 88 -9.29 2.06 22.54
CA ASP A 88 -9.81 2.70 23.74
C ASP A 88 -9.17 4.06 24.04
N ASN A 89 -7.85 4.15 23.88
CA ASN A 89 -7.11 5.40 24.03
C ASN A 89 -7.55 6.47 23.02
N ASP A 90 -7.83 6.06 21.78
CA ASP A 90 -8.34 6.96 20.75
C ASP A 90 -9.74 7.51 21.11
N ASN A 91 -10.59 6.64 21.67
CA ASN A 91 -11.91 7.03 22.13
C ASN A 91 -11.82 8.03 23.29
N GLY A 92 -10.94 7.78 24.25
CA GLY A 92 -10.69 8.68 25.38
C GLY A 92 -10.14 10.05 24.95
N SER A 93 -9.32 10.09 23.89
CA SER A 93 -8.74 11.31 23.34
C SER A 93 -9.61 12.01 22.30
N LEU A 94 -10.81 11.49 22.02
CA LEU A 94 -11.75 12.02 21.00
C LEU A 94 -11.11 12.08 19.59
N MET A 95 -10.33 11.07 19.23
CA MET A 95 -9.62 10.99 17.93
C MET A 95 -10.60 11.20 16.76
N GLN A 96 -11.80 10.62 16.82
CA GLN A 96 -12.81 10.73 15.76
C GLN A 96 -13.22 12.16 15.48
N MET A 97 -13.17 13.04 16.48
CA MET A 97 -13.50 14.47 16.32
C MET A 97 -12.27 15.26 15.85
N ARG A 98 -11.10 15.01 16.45
CA ARG A 98 -9.87 15.73 16.13
C ARG A 98 -9.31 15.38 14.74
N CYS A 99 -9.39 14.11 14.38
CA CYS A 99 -8.76 13.55 13.17
C CYS A 99 -9.78 13.12 12.10
N GLY A 100 -11.06 13.44 12.25
CA GLY A 100 -12.15 12.98 11.37
C GLY A 100 -11.99 13.33 9.90
N GLN A 101 -11.24 14.40 9.56
CA GLN A 101 -10.92 14.73 8.18
C GLN A 101 -10.15 13.62 7.46
N TRP A 102 -9.30 12.86 8.16
CA TRP A 102 -8.55 11.74 7.59
C TRP A 102 -9.44 10.55 7.24
N LYS A 103 -10.53 10.35 8.01
CA LYS A 103 -11.57 9.38 7.66
C LYS A 103 -12.25 9.77 6.35
N LEU A 104 -12.64 11.03 6.22
CA LEU A 104 -13.24 11.54 4.99
C LEU A 104 -12.25 11.47 3.82
N ALA A 105 -10.98 11.80 4.05
CA ALA A 105 -9.93 11.66 3.05
C ALA A 105 -9.80 10.21 2.56
N SER A 106 -9.80 9.22 3.45
CA SER A 106 -9.76 7.80 3.07
C SER A 106 -10.97 7.33 2.28
N MET A 107 -12.17 7.85 2.61
CA MET A 107 -13.42 7.41 1.98
C MET A 107 -13.71 8.10 0.64
N TYR A 108 -13.35 9.38 0.51
CA TYR A 108 -13.78 10.26 -0.57
C TYR A 108 -12.64 10.92 -1.33
N LEU A 109 -11.41 10.39 -1.21
CA LEU A 109 -10.33 10.84 -2.08
C LEU A 109 -10.70 10.60 -3.55
N SER A 110 -10.33 11.52 -4.40
CA SER A 110 -10.57 11.42 -5.83
C SER A 110 -9.28 11.65 -6.60
N HIS A 111 -9.04 10.84 -7.63
CA HIS A 111 -7.90 11.08 -8.50
C HIS A 111 -8.09 12.39 -9.25
N LYS A 112 -7.00 13.14 -9.40
CA LYS A 112 -7.01 14.41 -10.12
C LYS A 112 -7.12 14.17 -11.61
N TYR A 113 -7.97 14.97 -12.24
CA TYR A 113 -8.09 15.04 -13.69
C TYR A 113 -7.29 16.24 -14.22
N PRO A 114 -6.43 16.10 -15.24
CA PRO A 114 -5.81 17.26 -15.85
C PRO A 114 -6.89 18.13 -16.48
N THR A 115 -6.84 19.41 -16.19
CA THR A 115 -7.63 20.42 -16.87
C THR A 115 -7.07 20.60 -18.28
N GLY A 116 -7.85 20.33 -19.32
CA GLY A 116 -7.51 20.68 -20.70
C GLY A 116 -7.46 19.56 -21.74
N GLY A 117 -7.90 18.36 -21.41
CA GLY A 117 -8.01 17.26 -22.38
C GLY A 117 -9.29 17.32 -23.21
N HIS A 118 -9.28 16.68 -24.39
CA HIS A 118 -10.44 16.57 -25.30
C HIS A 118 -11.66 15.86 -24.66
N TYR A 119 -11.45 15.19 -23.53
CA TYR A 119 -12.49 14.55 -22.73
C TYR A 119 -12.42 15.09 -21.30
N PRO A 120 -13.35 15.97 -20.90
CA PRO A 120 -13.47 16.39 -19.50
C PRO A 120 -13.64 15.16 -18.61
N GLY A 121 -12.76 14.96 -17.66
CA GLY A 121 -12.82 13.83 -16.72
C GLY A 121 -11.80 12.72 -16.96
N MET A 122 -10.96 12.78 -17.96
CA MET A 122 -9.87 11.81 -18.12
C MET A 122 -8.55 12.37 -17.59
N HIS A 123 -8.02 11.69 -16.58
CA HIS A 123 -6.70 11.97 -16.03
C HIS A 123 -5.67 11.04 -16.67
N ILE A 124 -4.69 11.65 -17.34
CA ILE A 124 -3.50 10.92 -17.78
C ILE A 124 -2.47 11.05 -16.63
N PRO A 125 -2.17 9.96 -15.92
CA PRO A 125 -1.17 9.98 -14.86
C PRO A 125 0.24 10.24 -15.43
N GLU A 126 1.18 10.56 -14.53
CA GLU A 126 2.59 10.67 -14.89
C GLU A 126 3.14 9.26 -15.21
N ILE A 127 3.74 9.07 -16.38
CA ILE A 127 4.26 7.78 -16.84
C ILE A 127 5.71 7.91 -17.25
N GLU A 128 6.57 7.09 -16.66
CA GLU A 128 7.98 6.90 -17.00
C GLU A 128 8.21 5.45 -17.43
N VAL A 129 8.88 5.25 -18.54
CA VAL A 129 9.33 3.92 -18.99
C VAL A 129 10.85 3.92 -18.94
N LEU A 130 11.38 3.02 -18.12
CA LEU A 130 12.80 2.80 -17.88
C LEU A 130 13.25 1.50 -18.58
N ASP A 131 14.53 1.21 -18.56
CA ASP A 131 15.10 0.02 -19.23
C ASP A 131 14.63 -1.30 -18.56
N ASP A 132 14.39 -1.27 -17.24
CA ASP A 132 14.05 -2.44 -16.41
C ASP A 132 12.63 -2.41 -15.85
N SER A 133 11.92 -1.30 -15.99
CA SER A 133 10.61 -1.08 -15.35
C SER A 133 9.78 -0.01 -16.03
N ALA A 134 8.49 0.01 -15.71
CA ALA A 134 7.59 1.09 -16.06
C ALA A 134 6.92 1.64 -14.80
N LYS A 135 6.96 2.96 -14.61
CA LYS A 135 6.38 3.64 -13.46
C LYS A 135 5.20 4.49 -13.88
N ILE A 136 4.12 4.39 -13.12
CA ILE A 136 2.92 5.22 -13.27
C ILE A 136 2.55 5.84 -11.93
N THR A 137 2.21 7.13 -11.93
CA THR A 137 1.88 7.89 -10.73
C THR A 137 0.51 8.56 -10.87
N PHE A 138 -0.38 8.25 -9.94
CA PHE A 138 -1.68 8.89 -9.79
C PHE A 138 -1.65 9.91 -8.67
N THR A 139 -2.23 11.08 -8.89
CA THR A 139 -2.42 12.11 -7.87
C THR A 139 -3.87 12.11 -7.43
N TYR A 140 -4.10 12.09 -6.12
CA TYR A 140 -5.42 12.10 -5.51
C TYR A 140 -5.62 13.38 -4.71
N ALA A 141 -6.71 14.07 -4.97
CA ALA A 141 -7.18 15.16 -4.13
C ALA A 141 -7.91 14.60 -2.90
N MET A 142 -7.60 15.12 -1.75
CA MET A 142 -8.23 14.76 -0.49
C MET A 142 -9.19 15.85 -0.03
N PRO A 143 -10.42 15.52 0.39
CA PRO A 143 -11.42 16.50 0.85
C PRO A 143 -11.12 16.96 2.27
N THR A 144 -9.97 17.57 2.48
CA THR A 144 -9.51 18.13 3.75
C THR A 144 -9.56 19.65 3.72
N THR A 145 -9.53 20.28 4.90
CA THR A 145 -9.41 21.73 5.06
C THR A 145 -8.25 22.03 6.00
N PRO A 146 -7.14 22.61 5.51
CA PRO A 146 -6.86 23.01 4.13
C PRO A 146 -6.86 21.84 3.13
N ALA A 147 -7.14 22.12 1.86
CA ALA A 147 -7.13 21.13 0.80
C ALA A 147 -5.71 20.58 0.60
N THR A 148 -5.58 19.27 0.45
CA THR A 148 -4.30 18.62 0.22
C THR A 148 -4.43 17.46 -0.77
N GLU A 149 -3.30 16.82 -1.10
CA GLU A 149 -3.24 15.73 -2.05
C GLU A 149 -2.20 14.70 -1.65
N CYS A 150 -2.32 13.49 -2.19
CA CYS A 150 -1.29 12.47 -2.11
C CYS A 150 -1.02 11.86 -3.48
N LYS A 151 0.12 11.21 -3.62
CA LYS A 151 0.52 10.50 -4.85
C LYS A 151 0.70 9.02 -4.56
N LEU A 152 0.15 8.18 -5.43
CA LEU A 152 0.35 6.74 -5.39
C LEU A 152 1.03 6.30 -6.68
N SER A 153 2.27 5.84 -6.55
CA SER A 153 3.09 5.38 -7.67
C SER A 153 3.19 3.86 -7.67
N TYR A 154 3.16 3.30 -8.86
CA TYR A 154 3.40 1.88 -9.09
C TYR A 154 4.58 1.74 -10.06
N GLN A 155 5.61 1.04 -9.67
CA GLN A 155 6.73 0.68 -10.54
C GLN A 155 6.68 -0.82 -10.80
N VAL A 156 6.39 -1.18 -12.04
CA VAL A 156 6.27 -2.56 -12.51
C VAL A 156 7.60 -2.97 -13.14
N TYR A 157 8.20 -4.03 -12.62
CA TYR A 157 9.45 -4.57 -13.12
C TYR A 157 9.22 -5.71 -14.12
N GLY A 158 10.23 -6.02 -14.91
CA GLY A 158 10.16 -7.06 -15.95
C GLY A 158 9.91 -8.48 -15.42
N ASP A 159 10.12 -8.73 -14.13
CA ASP A 159 9.79 -10.00 -13.47
C ASP A 159 8.35 -10.07 -12.94
N GLY A 160 7.57 -9.01 -13.13
CA GLY A 160 6.19 -8.88 -12.65
C GLY A 160 6.05 -8.34 -11.23
N SER A 161 7.14 -8.09 -10.52
CA SER A 161 7.06 -7.44 -9.22
C SER A 161 6.60 -5.98 -9.35
N ILE A 162 5.82 -5.52 -8.39
CA ILE A 162 5.30 -4.14 -8.36
C ILE A 162 5.72 -3.47 -7.05
N ARG A 163 6.48 -2.39 -7.17
CA ARG A 163 6.74 -1.49 -6.04
C ARG A 163 5.67 -0.44 -5.97
N THR A 164 4.92 -0.42 -4.89
CA THR A 164 3.90 0.60 -4.61
C THR A 164 4.47 1.62 -3.63
N THR A 165 4.36 2.90 -3.96
CA THR A 165 4.86 4.00 -3.12
C THR A 165 3.77 5.03 -2.93
N LEU A 166 3.36 5.25 -1.67
CA LEU A 166 2.48 6.34 -1.27
C LEU A 166 3.32 7.52 -0.80
N THR A 167 3.06 8.70 -1.33
CA THR A 167 3.75 9.95 -0.96
C THR A 167 2.71 10.98 -0.55
N TYR A 168 2.99 11.63 0.57
CA TYR A 168 2.20 12.73 1.10
C TYR A 168 3.12 13.83 1.63
N ASP A 169 2.88 15.06 1.23
CA ASP A 169 3.58 16.22 1.75
C ASP A 169 2.69 16.87 2.82
N PRO A 170 3.11 16.88 4.11
CA PRO A 170 2.32 17.42 5.20
C PRO A 170 1.94 18.87 4.99
N VAL A 171 0.69 19.20 5.31
CA VAL A 171 0.14 20.56 5.22
C VAL A 171 -0.19 21.05 6.63
N GLU A 172 0.26 22.25 6.96
CA GLU A 172 -0.02 22.89 8.23
C GLU A 172 -1.54 23.11 8.42
N GLY A 173 -2.03 22.92 9.63
CA GLY A 173 -3.44 23.10 9.97
C GLY A 173 -4.29 21.81 9.88
N LEU A 174 -3.73 20.69 9.45
CA LEU A 174 -4.35 19.37 9.59
C LEU A 174 -3.89 18.73 10.91
N GLY A 175 -4.81 18.04 11.59
CA GLY A 175 -4.48 17.25 12.78
C GLY A 175 -3.64 16.01 12.48
N ASP A 176 -3.23 15.31 13.53
CA ASP A 176 -2.48 14.06 13.41
C ASP A 176 -3.17 13.06 12.49
N MET A 177 -2.38 12.38 11.69
CA MET A 177 -2.85 11.34 10.78
C MET A 177 -2.86 9.98 11.50
N PRO A 178 -4.04 9.34 11.68
CA PRO A 178 -4.14 8.09 12.44
C PRO A 178 -3.46 6.89 11.80
N GLU A 179 -3.35 6.88 10.48
CA GLU A 179 -2.72 5.82 9.69
C GLU A 179 -2.16 6.39 8.39
N PHE A 180 -1.09 5.79 7.89
CA PHE A 180 -0.54 6.12 6.58
C PHE A 180 -0.24 4.82 5.83
N GLY A 181 -1.10 4.47 4.89
CA GLY A 181 -0.99 3.19 4.21
C GLY A 181 -1.76 3.10 2.89
N VAL A 182 -1.66 1.93 2.27
CA VAL A 182 -2.41 1.58 1.06
C VAL A 182 -3.23 0.33 1.34
N MET A 183 -4.52 0.40 1.06
CA MET A 183 -5.44 -0.71 1.22
C MET A 183 -5.48 -1.54 -0.07
N PHE A 184 -5.22 -2.83 0.04
CA PHE A 184 -5.37 -3.83 -1.01
C PHE A 184 -6.50 -4.79 -0.66
N LYS A 185 -7.15 -5.36 -1.69
CA LYS A 185 -8.08 -6.45 -1.52
C LYS A 185 -7.63 -7.63 -2.38
N PHE A 186 -7.43 -8.76 -1.72
CA PHE A 186 -7.11 -10.04 -2.34
C PHE A 186 -8.29 -11.00 -2.23
N ASP A 187 -8.20 -12.15 -2.90
CA ASP A 187 -9.16 -13.22 -2.74
C ASP A 187 -9.12 -13.79 -1.30
N ALA A 188 -10.27 -14.22 -0.80
CA ALA A 188 -10.41 -14.76 0.56
C ALA A 188 -9.64 -16.08 0.76
N ASP A 189 -9.28 -16.78 -0.31
CA ASP A 189 -8.46 -17.99 -0.24
C ASP A 189 -7.01 -17.70 0.19
N TYR A 190 -6.57 -16.42 0.12
CA TYR A 190 -5.28 -15.96 0.67
C TYR A 190 -5.43 -15.57 2.14
N ASP A 191 -5.73 -16.52 3.00
CA ASP A 191 -5.97 -16.32 4.44
C ASP A 191 -4.72 -16.50 5.31
N ASN A 192 -3.64 -17.02 4.75
CA ASN A 192 -2.37 -17.20 5.45
C ASN A 192 -1.43 -16.02 5.22
N VAL A 193 -1.10 -15.31 6.28
CA VAL A 193 -0.16 -14.18 6.26
C VAL A 193 1.11 -14.54 7.00
N THR A 194 2.24 -14.39 6.33
CA THR A 194 3.56 -14.53 6.95
C THR A 194 4.30 -13.20 6.86
N TRP A 195 4.82 -12.74 7.98
CA TRP A 195 5.58 -11.50 8.03
C TRP A 195 6.87 -11.66 8.84
N TYR A 196 7.83 -10.81 8.58
CA TYR A 196 9.01 -10.63 9.39
C TYR A 196 9.02 -9.21 9.94
N GLY A 197 8.90 -9.07 11.24
CA GLY A 197 8.78 -7.78 11.91
C GLY A 197 8.38 -7.95 13.36
N MET A 198 7.92 -6.87 13.96
CA MET A 198 7.37 -6.87 15.31
C MET A 198 6.02 -7.59 15.34
N GLY A 199 5.67 -8.13 16.47
CA GLY A 199 4.47 -8.93 16.72
C GLY A 199 4.83 -10.20 17.50
N PRO A 200 3.90 -11.15 17.72
CA PRO A 200 2.53 -11.24 17.19
C PRO A 200 1.49 -10.36 17.89
N GLU A 201 1.86 -9.79 19.03
CA GLU A 201 1.01 -8.91 19.82
C GLU A 201 0.94 -7.50 19.22
N GLU A 202 0.24 -6.59 19.89
CA GLU A 202 0.14 -5.19 19.50
C GLU A 202 1.53 -4.52 19.41
N THR A 203 1.77 -3.77 18.36
CA THR A 203 3.05 -3.09 18.09
C THR A 203 2.93 -1.57 18.08
N TYR A 204 1.99 -1.03 18.85
CA TYR A 204 1.92 0.41 19.09
C TYR A 204 3.18 0.89 19.83
N VAL A 205 3.57 2.14 19.57
CA VAL A 205 4.81 2.71 20.12
C VAL A 205 4.90 2.66 21.65
N ASP A 206 3.76 2.64 22.32
CA ASP A 206 3.63 2.53 23.78
C ASP A 206 3.45 1.08 24.28
N ARG A 207 3.45 0.09 23.40
CA ARG A 207 3.22 -1.34 23.71
C ARG A 207 4.13 -2.30 22.95
N CYS A 208 5.14 -1.78 22.28
CA CYS A 208 6.06 -2.62 21.48
C CYS A 208 7.13 -3.34 22.30
N GLU A 209 7.23 -3.07 23.60
CA GLU A 209 8.19 -3.66 24.53
C GLU A 209 7.51 -4.55 25.61
N GLY A 210 6.35 -5.10 25.31
CA GLY A 210 5.53 -5.90 26.22
C GLY A 210 6.10 -7.21 26.67
#